data_aa720994aaacf7204974ab479e5cc0aa
#
_entry.id   aa720994aaacf7204974ab479e5cc0aa
#
_cell.length_a   1.000
_cell.length_b   1.000
_cell.length_c   1.000
_cell.angle_alpha   90.00
_cell.angle_beta   90.00
_cell.angle_gamma   90.00
#
_symmetry.space_group_name_H-M   'P 1'
#
loop_
_entity.id
_entity.type
_entity.pdbx_description
1 polymer ?
#
loop_
_entity_poly.entity_id
_entity_poly.type
_entity_poly.pdbx_seq_one_letter_code
_entity_poly.pdbx_strand_id
1 'polypeptide(L)'
;MNTVLFAIGAYLIGSISFAVVVSKCFRLADPRSYGSKNPGATNVLRSGNKKAAILTLLGDGAKGFVAVWLVKHFGPAYGVHENGVALVAIAVFLGHLWPVFFRFVGGKGVATALGVLLALNGWLGLATLITWLVIAYAFRYSSLAALIASISVSYTHLRAHETREDL
;
A
#
# COMPACT_ATOMS: atom_id res chain seq x y z
N MET A 1 -21.91 -8.57 -9.32
CA MET A 1 -22.35 -7.97 -8.04
C MET A 1 -21.32 -8.18 -6.94
N ASN A 2 -20.88 -9.40 -6.70
CA ASN A 2 -19.93 -9.72 -5.61
C ASN A 2 -18.58 -9.00 -5.72
N THR A 3 -17.99 -8.90 -6.92
CA THR A 3 -16.74 -8.16 -7.15
C THR A 3 -16.82 -6.70 -6.69
N VAL A 4 -17.97 -6.03 -6.91
CA VAL A 4 -18.19 -4.66 -6.47
C VAL A 4 -18.22 -4.56 -4.95
N LEU A 5 -18.84 -5.52 -4.27
CA LEU A 5 -18.89 -5.56 -2.80
C LEU A 5 -17.47 -5.76 -2.21
N PHE A 6 -16.67 -6.65 -2.79
CA PHE A 6 -15.27 -6.83 -2.38
C PHE A 6 -14.45 -5.56 -2.62
N ALA A 7 -14.64 -4.87 -3.75
CA ALA A 7 -13.96 -3.62 -4.06
C ALA A 7 -14.35 -2.49 -3.08
N ILE A 8 -15.62 -2.35 -2.75
CA ILE A 8 -16.09 -1.40 -1.74
C ILE A 8 -15.47 -1.70 -0.37
N GLY A 9 -15.50 -2.96 0.06
CA GLY A 9 -14.86 -3.39 1.32
C GLY A 9 -13.36 -3.08 1.33
N ALA A 10 -12.65 -3.35 0.24
CA ALA A 10 -11.24 -3.06 0.08
C ALA A 10 -10.95 -1.55 0.12
N TYR A 11 -11.78 -0.73 -0.53
CA TYR A 11 -11.69 0.73 -0.47
C TYR A 11 -11.88 1.24 0.98
N LEU A 12 -12.84 0.71 1.72
CA LEU A 12 -13.06 1.07 3.12
C LEU A 12 -11.88 0.67 4.01
N ILE A 13 -11.33 -0.54 3.83
CA ILE A 13 -10.10 -0.98 4.51
C ILE A 13 -8.94 -0.03 4.16
N GLY A 14 -8.76 0.29 2.88
CA GLY A 14 -7.77 1.24 2.40
C GLY A 14 -7.92 2.62 3.01
N SER A 15 -9.16 3.05 3.24
CA SER A 15 -9.49 4.36 3.81
C SER A 15 -9.11 4.53 5.28
N ILE A 16 -8.68 3.47 5.97
CA ILE A 16 -8.13 3.57 7.33
C ILE A 16 -6.72 4.18 7.24
N SER A 17 -6.55 5.42 7.69
CA SER A 17 -5.24 6.07 7.75
C SER A 17 -4.51 5.68 9.04
N PHE A 18 -3.62 4.70 8.96
CA PHE A 18 -2.84 4.29 10.14
C PHE A 18 -1.95 5.41 10.68
N ALA A 19 -1.47 6.32 9.84
CA ALA A 19 -0.73 7.49 10.29
C ALA A 19 -1.56 8.36 11.26
N VAL A 20 -2.84 8.60 10.96
CA VAL A 20 -3.72 9.39 11.83
C VAL A 20 -4.14 8.60 13.06
N VAL A 21 -4.55 7.34 12.87
CA VAL A 21 -4.99 6.46 13.98
C VAL A 21 -3.87 6.25 14.99
N VAL A 22 -2.68 5.85 14.55
CA VAL A 22 -1.52 5.61 15.42
C VAL A 22 -1.07 6.91 16.09
N SER A 23 -0.99 8.03 15.36
CA SER A 23 -0.64 9.32 15.97
C SER A 23 -1.60 9.70 17.09
N LYS A 24 -2.90 9.49 16.90
CA LYS A 24 -3.91 9.72 17.94
C LYS A 24 -3.71 8.81 19.16
N CYS A 25 -3.46 7.51 18.94
CA CYS A 25 -3.19 6.55 20.03
C CYS A 25 -1.95 6.92 20.84
N PHE A 26 -0.91 7.46 20.21
CA PHE A 26 0.32 7.90 20.85
C PHE A 26 0.27 9.35 21.35
N ARG A 27 -0.89 10.01 21.27
CA ARG A 27 -1.09 11.42 21.65
C ARG A 27 -0.14 12.38 20.92
N LEU A 28 0.18 12.08 19.68
CA LEU A 28 0.98 12.92 18.80
C LEU A 28 0.08 13.90 18.02
N ALA A 29 0.67 14.98 17.50
CA ALA A 29 -0.03 15.86 16.59
C ALA A 29 -0.49 15.12 15.32
N ASP A 30 -1.57 15.60 14.70
CA ASP A 30 -2.07 15.03 13.44
C ASP A 30 -0.99 15.16 12.34
N PRO A 31 -0.58 14.06 11.68
CA PRO A 31 0.47 14.12 10.66
C PRO A 31 0.13 15.00 9.46
N ARG A 32 -1.14 15.38 9.30
CA ARG A 32 -1.59 16.31 8.25
C ARG A 32 -1.35 17.78 8.62
N SER A 33 -0.98 18.08 9.88
CA SER A 33 -0.77 19.45 10.37
C SER A 33 0.70 19.89 10.38
N TYR A 34 1.67 18.97 10.20
CA TYR A 34 3.10 19.28 10.28
C TYR A 34 3.92 18.60 9.17
N GLY A 35 5.17 19.02 9.06
CA GLY A 35 6.16 18.46 8.14
C GLY A 35 5.71 18.50 6.68
N SER A 36 5.62 17.33 6.03
CA SER A 36 5.17 17.22 4.64
C SER A 36 3.65 17.26 4.49
N LYS A 37 2.90 17.37 5.59
CA LYS A 37 1.43 17.27 5.65
C LYS A 37 0.85 15.97 5.06
N ASN A 38 1.71 15.01 4.72
CA ASN A 38 1.33 13.71 4.17
C ASN A 38 1.13 12.70 5.32
N PRO A 39 -0.03 12.06 5.46
CA PRO A 39 -0.28 11.06 6.50
C PRO A 39 0.37 9.71 6.13
N GLY A 40 1.67 9.59 6.44
CA GLY A 40 2.45 8.39 6.21
C GLY A 40 3.61 8.25 7.19
N ALA A 41 4.19 7.06 7.28
CA ALA A 41 5.21 6.68 8.26
C ALA A 41 6.41 7.65 8.30
N THR A 42 6.91 8.08 7.14
CA THR A 42 8.04 9.04 7.06
C THR A 42 7.72 10.38 7.72
N ASN A 43 6.47 10.85 7.61
CA ASN A 43 6.06 12.09 8.26
C ASN A 43 5.82 11.89 9.75
N VAL A 44 5.24 10.75 10.15
CA VAL A 44 5.09 10.38 11.57
C VAL A 44 6.46 10.27 12.24
N LEU A 45 7.48 9.76 11.56
CA LEU A 45 8.86 9.69 12.09
C LEU A 45 9.42 11.08 12.46
N ARG A 46 8.99 12.15 11.79
CA ARG A 46 9.42 13.53 12.10
C ARG A 46 8.91 14.03 13.46
N SER A 47 7.89 13.39 14.05
CA SER A 47 7.49 13.65 15.43
C SER A 47 8.51 13.15 16.47
N GLY A 48 9.57 12.45 16.05
CA GLY A 48 10.56 11.79 16.92
C GLY A 48 10.12 10.40 17.43
N ASN A 49 8.86 10.00 17.24
CA ASN A 49 8.35 8.72 17.73
C ASN A 49 8.55 7.59 16.70
N LYS A 50 9.66 6.85 16.83
CA LYS A 50 10.00 5.73 15.96
C LYS A 50 8.97 4.59 16.02
N LYS A 51 8.40 4.29 17.21
CA LYS A 51 7.40 3.23 17.37
C LYS A 51 6.13 3.56 16.60
N ALA A 52 5.65 4.78 16.69
CA ALA A 52 4.48 5.24 15.94
C ALA A 52 4.72 5.17 14.41
N ALA A 53 5.92 5.55 13.96
CA ALA A 53 6.28 5.46 12.54
C ALA A 53 6.30 4.01 12.03
N ILE A 54 6.87 3.07 12.79
CA ILE A 54 6.89 1.64 12.45
C ILE A 54 5.47 1.08 12.40
N LEU A 55 4.65 1.35 13.41
CA LEU A 55 3.25 0.89 13.43
C LEU A 55 2.42 1.46 12.27
N THR A 56 2.67 2.71 11.89
CA THR A 56 2.06 3.32 10.70
C THR A 56 2.47 2.57 9.43
N LEU A 57 3.76 2.29 9.27
CA LEU A 57 4.28 1.57 8.11
C LEU A 57 3.68 0.17 7.99
N LEU A 58 3.69 -0.57 9.10
CA LEU A 58 3.14 -1.93 9.16
C LEU A 58 1.62 -1.93 8.93
N GLY A 59 0.89 -1.02 9.55
CA GLY A 59 -0.56 -0.92 9.38
C GLY A 59 -0.96 -0.57 7.94
N ASP A 60 -0.29 0.42 7.31
CA ASP A 60 -0.55 0.78 5.93
C ASP A 60 -0.15 -0.32 4.94
N GLY A 61 0.90 -1.10 5.23
CA GLY A 61 1.27 -2.29 4.46
C GLY A 61 0.27 -3.43 4.66
N ALA A 62 -0.07 -3.71 5.91
CA ALA A 62 -0.98 -4.80 6.27
C ALA A 62 -2.37 -4.63 5.65
N LYS A 63 -2.93 -3.41 5.60
CA LYS A 63 -4.25 -3.21 4.99
C LYS A 63 -4.27 -3.55 3.49
N GLY A 64 -3.19 -3.22 2.75
CA GLY A 64 -3.04 -3.60 1.35
C GLY A 64 -2.95 -5.11 1.17
N PHE A 65 -2.10 -5.75 1.98
CA PHE A 65 -1.93 -7.20 1.98
C PHE A 65 -3.23 -7.93 2.32
N VAL A 66 -3.88 -7.57 3.43
CA VAL A 66 -5.09 -8.24 3.93
C VAL A 66 -6.24 -8.12 2.93
N ALA A 67 -6.46 -6.94 2.33
CA ALA A 67 -7.55 -6.76 1.36
C ALA A 67 -7.41 -7.69 0.16
N VAL A 68 -6.20 -7.79 -0.41
CA VAL A 68 -5.92 -8.66 -1.56
C VAL A 68 -5.91 -10.13 -1.13
N TRP A 69 -5.34 -10.46 0.02
CA TRP A 69 -5.33 -11.82 0.54
C TRP A 69 -6.75 -12.34 0.76
N LEU A 70 -7.64 -11.53 1.34
CA LEU A 70 -9.05 -11.90 1.57
C LEU A 70 -9.77 -12.22 0.26
N VAL A 71 -9.62 -11.40 -0.78
CA VAL A 71 -10.29 -11.67 -2.06
C VAL A 71 -9.68 -12.87 -2.78
N LYS A 72 -8.37 -13.10 -2.70
CA LYS A 72 -7.74 -14.30 -3.27
C LYS A 72 -8.22 -15.59 -2.60
N HIS A 73 -8.46 -15.54 -1.30
CA HIS A 73 -8.85 -16.72 -0.52
C HIS A 73 -10.35 -16.99 -0.57
N PHE A 74 -11.17 -15.97 -0.41
CA PHE A 74 -12.62 -16.11 -0.33
C PHE A 74 -13.35 -15.78 -1.63
N GLY A 75 -12.76 -14.97 -2.50
CA GLY A 75 -13.37 -14.50 -3.74
C GLY A 75 -13.86 -15.60 -4.68
N PRO A 76 -13.08 -16.69 -4.90
CA PRO A 76 -13.51 -17.77 -5.79
C PRO A 76 -14.86 -18.38 -5.41
N ALA A 77 -15.15 -18.54 -4.11
CA ALA A 77 -16.44 -19.04 -3.62
C ALA A 77 -17.63 -18.12 -3.98
N TYR A 78 -17.35 -16.87 -4.32
CA TYR A 78 -18.33 -15.86 -4.71
C TYR A 78 -18.23 -15.46 -6.19
N GLY A 79 -17.51 -16.23 -7.02
CA GLY A 79 -17.31 -15.97 -8.45
C GLY A 79 -16.42 -14.77 -8.75
N VAL A 80 -15.54 -14.38 -7.81
CA VAL A 80 -14.55 -13.32 -8.01
C VAL A 80 -13.22 -13.95 -8.42
N HIS A 81 -12.82 -13.72 -9.66
CA HIS A 81 -11.60 -14.25 -10.27
C HIS A 81 -10.54 -13.15 -10.44
N GLU A 82 -9.51 -13.37 -11.25
CA GLU A 82 -8.33 -12.51 -11.39
C GLU A 82 -8.64 -11.02 -11.62
N ASN A 83 -9.58 -10.71 -12.55
CA ASN A 83 -9.99 -9.31 -12.80
C ASN A 83 -10.60 -8.67 -11.55
N GLY A 84 -11.30 -9.45 -10.73
CA GLY A 84 -11.85 -8.98 -9.46
C GLY A 84 -10.78 -8.72 -8.42
N VAL A 85 -9.74 -9.56 -8.37
CA VAL A 85 -8.56 -9.35 -7.50
C VAL A 85 -7.84 -8.06 -7.90
N ALA A 86 -7.65 -7.80 -9.18
CA ALA A 86 -7.06 -6.55 -9.68
C ALA A 86 -7.88 -5.33 -9.26
N LEU A 87 -9.21 -5.40 -9.38
CA LEU A 87 -10.10 -4.30 -8.96
C LEU A 87 -10.00 -4.03 -7.45
N VAL A 88 -9.94 -5.08 -6.62
CA VAL A 88 -9.75 -4.98 -5.16
C VAL A 88 -8.39 -4.35 -4.83
N ALA A 89 -7.33 -4.74 -5.52
CA ALA A 89 -6.00 -4.18 -5.35
C ALA A 89 -5.98 -2.66 -5.65
N ILE A 90 -6.63 -2.24 -6.72
CA ILE A 90 -6.80 -0.83 -7.06
C ILE A 90 -7.66 -0.12 -6.00
N ALA A 91 -8.77 -0.73 -5.58
CA ALA A 91 -9.69 -0.12 -4.63
C ALA A 91 -9.04 0.15 -3.26
N VAL A 92 -8.27 -0.80 -2.70
CA VAL A 92 -7.57 -0.59 -1.43
C VAL A 92 -6.49 0.49 -1.55
N PHE A 93 -5.81 0.58 -2.69
CA PHE A 93 -4.82 1.61 -2.96
C PHE A 93 -5.47 3.00 -3.07
N LEU A 94 -6.57 3.12 -3.81
CA LEU A 94 -7.35 4.36 -3.94
C LEU A 94 -7.92 4.79 -2.58
N GLY A 95 -8.36 3.85 -1.73
CA GLY A 95 -8.79 4.13 -0.37
C GLY A 95 -7.68 4.75 0.49
N HIS A 96 -6.42 4.33 0.30
CA HIS A 96 -5.30 4.98 0.99
C HIS A 96 -5.00 6.39 0.45
N LEU A 97 -5.14 6.63 -0.86
CA LEU A 97 -4.90 7.96 -1.46
C LEU A 97 -6.02 8.95 -1.11
N TRP A 98 -7.26 8.48 -1.19
CA TRP A 98 -8.46 9.29 -0.96
C TRP A 98 -9.37 8.64 0.09
N PRO A 99 -8.97 8.65 1.36
CA PRO A 99 -9.68 7.96 2.44
C PRO A 99 -10.99 8.67 2.80
N VAL A 100 -12.12 7.97 2.65
CA VAL A 100 -13.45 8.53 2.95
C VAL A 100 -13.57 8.97 4.42
N PHE A 101 -12.94 8.25 5.35
CA PHE A 101 -12.99 8.56 6.79
C PHE A 101 -12.18 9.80 7.18
N PHE A 102 -11.32 10.31 6.30
CA PHE A 102 -10.39 11.41 6.59
C PHE A 102 -10.52 12.56 5.59
N ARG A 103 -11.75 12.82 5.11
CA ARG A 103 -12.08 13.89 4.16
C ARG A 103 -11.26 13.82 2.88
N PHE A 104 -10.98 12.62 2.41
CA PHE A 104 -10.20 12.33 1.20
C PHE A 104 -8.76 12.86 1.22
N VAL A 105 -8.22 13.19 2.40
CA VAL A 105 -6.81 13.59 2.57
C VAL A 105 -5.99 12.38 3.01
N GLY A 106 -5.40 11.71 2.06
CA GLY A 106 -4.64 10.47 2.25
C GLY A 106 -3.14 10.58 2.03
N GLY A 107 -2.49 9.42 2.02
CA GLY A 107 -1.05 9.27 1.85
C GLY A 107 -0.61 9.05 0.40
N LYS A 108 0.65 8.66 0.20
CA LYS A 108 1.24 8.34 -1.13
C LYS A 108 1.07 6.87 -1.53
N GLY A 109 0.59 6.01 -0.64
CA GLY A 109 0.28 4.62 -0.93
C GLY A 109 1.47 3.65 -1.00
N VAL A 110 2.71 4.08 -0.76
CA VAL A 110 3.90 3.23 -0.95
C VAL A 110 3.84 1.94 -0.14
N ALA A 111 3.56 2.02 1.17
CA ALA A 111 3.44 0.84 2.02
C ALA A 111 2.24 -0.03 1.64
N THR A 112 1.11 0.60 1.28
CA THR A 112 -0.10 -0.12 0.84
C THR A 112 0.14 -0.85 -0.48
N ALA A 113 0.81 -0.21 -1.45
CA ALA A 113 1.20 -0.83 -2.71
C ALA A 113 2.15 -2.02 -2.49
N LEU A 114 3.12 -1.89 -1.58
CA LEU A 114 4.00 -3.00 -1.21
C LEU A 114 3.21 -4.16 -0.61
N GLY A 115 2.27 -3.89 0.28
CA GLY A 115 1.38 -4.91 0.85
C GLY A 115 0.54 -5.62 -0.22
N VAL A 116 -0.02 -4.87 -1.17
CA VAL A 116 -0.73 -5.40 -2.34
C VAL A 116 0.17 -6.33 -3.15
N LEU A 117 1.38 -5.88 -3.51
CA LEU A 117 2.33 -6.68 -4.31
C LEU A 117 2.74 -7.97 -3.60
N LEU A 118 3.00 -7.90 -2.28
CA LEU A 118 3.30 -9.09 -1.47
C LEU A 118 2.15 -10.12 -1.48
N ALA A 119 0.90 -9.67 -1.46
CA ALA A 119 -0.27 -10.55 -1.51
C ALA A 119 -0.55 -11.10 -2.91
N LEU A 120 -0.26 -10.33 -3.97
CA LEU A 120 -0.38 -10.77 -5.36
C LEU A 120 0.68 -11.80 -5.71
N ASN A 121 1.94 -11.46 -5.46
CA ASN A 121 3.11 -12.31 -5.67
C ASN A 121 4.21 -11.95 -4.67
N GLY A 122 4.51 -12.88 -3.75
CA GLY A 122 5.47 -12.66 -2.67
C GLY A 122 6.88 -12.31 -3.17
N TRP A 123 7.35 -12.94 -4.27
CA TRP A 123 8.67 -12.65 -4.84
C TRP A 123 8.73 -11.23 -5.45
N LEU A 124 7.68 -10.81 -6.15
CA LEU A 124 7.57 -9.47 -6.71
C LEU A 124 7.55 -8.41 -5.59
N GLY A 125 6.76 -8.66 -4.54
CA GLY A 125 6.70 -7.78 -3.37
C GLY A 125 8.04 -7.70 -2.64
N LEU A 126 8.75 -8.83 -2.48
CA LEU A 126 10.07 -8.88 -1.85
C LEU A 126 11.12 -8.12 -2.66
N ALA A 127 11.16 -8.35 -3.98
CA ALA A 127 12.05 -7.61 -4.88
C ALA A 127 11.80 -6.10 -4.82
N THR A 128 10.52 -5.68 -4.80
CA THR A 128 10.11 -4.28 -4.65
C THR A 128 10.59 -3.70 -3.32
N LEU A 129 10.42 -4.44 -2.22
CA LEU A 129 10.87 -4.02 -0.89
C LEU A 129 12.40 -3.83 -0.86
N ILE A 130 13.16 -4.79 -1.38
CA ILE A 130 14.62 -4.72 -1.42
C ILE A 130 15.06 -3.52 -2.23
N THR A 131 14.50 -3.33 -3.43
CA THR A 131 14.80 -2.17 -4.29
C THR A 131 14.51 -0.87 -3.56
N TRP A 132 13.34 -0.77 -2.91
CA TRP A 132 12.98 0.43 -2.15
C TRP A 132 13.95 0.70 -0.99
N LEU A 133 14.34 -0.33 -0.23
CA LEU A 133 15.28 -0.22 0.90
C LEU A 133 16.66 0.25 0.41
N VAL A 134 17.18 -0.35 -0.65
CA VAL A 134 18.49 0.02 -1.21
C VAL A 134 18.51 1.49 -1.64
N ILE A 135 17.51 1.91 -2.39
CA ILE A 135 17.43 3.30 -2.89
C ILE A 135 17.15 4.28 -1.73
N ALA A 136 16.28 3.93 -0.78
CA ALA A 136 15.99 4.78 0.37
C ALA A 136 17.22 4.97 1.26
N TYR A 137 18.04 3.93 1.44
CA TYR A 137 19.29 4.00 2.20
C TYR A 137 20.37 4.82 1.47
N ALA A 138 20.57 4.55 0.16
CA ALA A 138 21.61 5.20 -0.65
C ALA A 138 21.34 6.71 -0.84
N PHE A 139 20.10 7.08 -1.14
CA PHE A 139 19.74 8.46 -1.49
C PHE A 139 19.05 9.23 -0.38
N ARG A 140 18.64 8.58 0.70
CA ARG A 140 17.88 9.15 1.83
C ARG A 140 16.57 9.85 1.45
N TYR A 141 16.01 9.50 0.29
CA TYR A 141 14.75 10.03 -0.24
C TYR A 141 13.73 8.91 -0.45
N SER A 142 12.77 8.76 0.47
CA SER A 142 11.73 7.72 0.39
C SER A 142 10.82 7.86 -0.84
N SER A 143 10.58 9.07 -1.32
CA SER A 143 9.76 9.32 -2.52
C SER A 143 10.46 8.88 -3.80
N LEU A 144 11.78 9.14 -3.91
CA LEU A 144 12.61 8.69 -5.03
C LEU A 144 12.69 7.16 -5.06
N ALA A 145 12.88 6.55 -3.88
CA ALA A 145 12.89 5.10 -3.73
C ALA A 145 11.58 4.46 -4.22
N ALA A 146 10.43 5.07 -3.91
CA ALA A 146 9.13 4.60 -4.38
C ALA A 146 8.98 4.69 -5.90
N LEU A 147 9.45 5.76 -6.53
CA LEU A 147 9.44 5.95 -7.99
C LEU A 147 10.29 4.89 -8.69
N ILE A 148 11.54 4.69 -8.25
CA ILE A 148 12.45 3.71 -8.83
C ILE A 148 11.91 2.28 -8.63
N ALA A 149 11.40 1.95 -7.46
CA ALA A 149 10.79 0.65 -7.20
C ALA A 149 9.58 0.39 -8.12
N SER A 150 8.74 1.39 -8.38
CA SER A 150 7.59 1.27 -9.30
C SER A 150 8.04 1.01 -10.75
N ILE A 151 9.07 1.69 -11.22
CA ILE A 151 9.63 1.48 -12.57
C ILE A 151 10.23 0.07 -12.68
N SER A 152 10.97 -0.38 -11.66
CA SER A 152 11.56 -1.73 -11.64
C SER A 152 10.51 -2.82 -11.69
N VAL A 153 9.40 -2.66 -10.96
CA VAL A 153 8.25 -3.60 -10.98
C VAL A 153 7.61 -3.65 -12.36
N SER A 154 7.36 -2.49 -12.97
CA SER A 154 6.76 -2.41 -14.31
C SER A 154 7.64 -3.10 -15.34
N TYR A 155 8.95 -2.89 -15.32
CA TYR A 155 9.89 -3.50 -16.24
C TYR A 155 9.98 -5.03 -16.07
N THR A 156 10.09 -5.50 -14.83
CA THR A 156 10.17 -6.96 -14.56
C THR A 156 8.88 -7.68 -14.92
N HIS A 157 7.73 -7.04 -14.72
CA HIS A 157 6.43 -7.62 -15.05
C HIS A 157 6.22 -7.72 -16.56
N LEU A 158 6.58 -6.69 -17.33
CA LEU A 158 6.52 -6.70 -18.79
C LEU A 158 7.42 -7.79 -19.40
N ARG A 159 8.67 -7.91 -18.94
CA ARG A 159 9.59 -8.95 -19.44
C ARG A 159 9.12 -10.38 -19.09
N ALA A 160 8.52 -10.57 -17.92
CA ALA A 160 8.00 -11.88 -17.55
C ALA A 160 6.80 -12.31 -18.41
N HIS A 161 6.04 -11.36 -18.97
CA HIS A 161 4.98 -11.64 -19.95
C HIS A 161 5.53 -11.96 -21.34
N GLU A 162 6.50 -11.20 -21.83
CA GLU A 162 7.14 -11.46 -23.14
C GLU A 162 7.75 -12.87 -23.22
N THR A 163 8.47 -13.31 -22.18
CA THR A 163 9.06 -14.67 -22.14
C THR A 163 8.03 -15.80 -22.03
N ARG A 164 6.78 -15.53 -21.69
CA ARG A 164 5.71 -16.53 -21.64
C ARG A 164 4.95 -16.68 -22.95
N GLU A 165 4.96 -15.65 -23.78
CA GLU A 165 4.35 -15.68 -25.12
C GLU A 165 5.28 -16.31 -26.18
N ASP A 166 6.59 -16.40 -25.89
CA ASP A 166 7.60 -16.98 -26.77
C ASP A 166 7.85 -18.49 -26.53
N LEU A 167 7.09 -19.16 -25.64
CA LEU A 167 7.14 -20.61 -25.33
C LEU A 167 5.83 -21.32 -25.66
#